data_2852825a9b5453c37396834e2a1d764a
#
_entry.id   2852825a9b5453c37396834e2a1d764a
#
_cell.length_a   1.000
_cell.length_b   1.000
_cell.length_c   1.000
_cell.angle_alpha   90.00
_cell.angle_beta   90.00
_cell.angle_gamma   90.00
#
_symmetry.space_group_name_H-M   'P 1'
#
loop_
_entity.id
_entity.type
_entity.pdbx_description
1 polymer ?
#
loop_
_entity_poly.entity_id
_entity_poly.type
_entity_poly.pdbx_seq_one_letter_code
_entity_poly.pdbx_strand_id
1 'polypeptide(L)'
;MINYVLGAPGAGKSLIVPRLRRLMPGRVVLDWDALMGPAGELAGAPIPQTPQTWEPYGRLIRAIADVILPADLVLLGVCTPGELADWPDGPWLLLDCADDVRRQRLTARNEPDDIEEVLSDAADYRNLGLPAVDTTQLSPDEVARAVAAKIIESSAAVPPD
;
A
#
# COMPACT_ATOMS: atom_id res chain seq x y z
N MET A 1 -3.15 3.34 15.87
CA MET A 1 -4.03 2.62 14.89
C MET A 1 -3.28 2.44 13.58
N ILE A 2 -3.49 1.30 12.87
CA ILE A 2 -2.97 1.12 11.50
C ILE A 2 -4.11 1.33 10.49
N ASN A 3 -3.85 2.10 9.43
CA ASN A 3 -4.72 2.22 8.26
C ASN A 3 -3.99 1.58 7.07
N TYR A 4 -4.61 0.63 6.42
CA TYR A 4 -4.04 -0.12 5.31
C TYR A 4 -4.50 0.45 3.98
N VAL A 5 -3.56 0.69 3.07
CA VAL A 5 -3.85 1.14 1.70
C VAL A 5 -3.30 0.09 0.73
N LEU A 6 -4.20 -0.79 0.29
CA LEU A 6 -3.93 -1.84 -0.68
C LEU A 6 -3.93 -1.24 -2.10
N GLY A 7 -3.07 -1.70 -2.96
CA GLY A 7 -3.13 -1.36 -4.37
C GLY A 7 -2.13 -2.15 -5.20
N ALA A 8 -2.55 -2.71 -6.30
CA ALA A 8 -1.68 -3.40 -7.24
C ALA A 8 -0.63 -2.43 -7.84
N PRO A 9 0.47 -2.93 -8.40
CA PRO A 9 1.40 -2.10 -9.17
C PRO A 9 0.68 -1.21 -10.19
N GLY A 10 1.18 -0.02 -10.43
CA GLY A 10 0.52 0.96 -11.31
C GLY A 10 -0.63 1.78 -10.70
N ALA A 11 -1.12 1.45 -9.49
CA ALA A 11 -2.15 2.23 -8.79
C ALA A 11 -1.70 3.62 -8.32
N GLY A 12 -0.39 3.88 -8.24
CA GLY A 12 0.16 5.18 -7.86
C GLY A 12 0.55 5.34 -6.39
N LYS A 13 0.65 4.25 -5.62
CA LYS A 13 1.03 4.26 -4.19
C LYS A 13 2.24 5.14 -3.88
N SER A 14 3.38 4.86 -4.50
CA SER A 14 4.64 5.57 -4.22
C SER A 14 4.58 7.07 -4.55
N LEU A 15 3.73 7.48 -5.52
CA LEU A 15 3.56 8.89 -5.87
C LEU A 15 2.83 9.68 -4.78
N ILE A 16 1.96 9.05 -4.02
CA ILE A 16 1.18 9.73 -2.97
C ILE A 16 1.86 9.74 -1.60
N VAL A 17 2.82 8.88 -1.34
CA VAL A 17 3.52 8.79 -0.03
C VAL A 17 4.06 10.14 0.45
N PRO A 18 4.88 10.90 -0.33
CA PRO A 18 5.39 12.19 0.14
C PRO A 18 4.29 13.24 0.34
N ARG A 19 3.17 13.10 -0.36
CA ARG A 19 2.00 13.98 -0.23
C ARG A 19 1.20 13.66 1.03
N LEU A 20 0.95 12.38 1.30
CA LEU A 20 0.29 11.92 2.53
C LEU A 20 1.07 12.35 3.77
N ARG A 21 2.41 12.25 3.76
CA ARG A 21 3.26 12.73 4.86
C ARG A 21 3.04 14.23 5.15
N ARG A 22 2.82 15.06 4.11
CA ARG A 22 2.52 16.49 4.28
C ARG A 22 1.09 16.76 4.75
N LEU A 23 0.13 15.97 4.26
CA LEU A 23 -1.30 16.12 4.61
C LEU A 23 -1.63 15.58 6.00
N MET A 24 -0.84 14.63 6.50
CA MET A 24 -1.11 13.89 7.73
C MET A 24 0.12 13.91 8.67
N PRO A 25 0.60 15.10 9.12
CA PRO A 25 1.86 15.24 9.85
C PRO A 25 1.88 14.54 11.22
N GLY A 26 0.70 14.17 11.76
CA GLY A 26 0.57 13.38 12.99
C GLY A 26 0.63 11.88 12.80
N ARG A 27 0.82 11.38 11.57
CA ARG A 27 0.84 9.95 11.24
C ARG A 27 2.14 9.54 10.56
N VAL A 28 2.61 8.34 10.84
CA VAL A 28 3.69 7.73 10.08
C VAL A 28 3.12 7.15 8.80
N VAL A 29 3.73 7.47 7.66
CA VAL A 29 3.33 6.91 6.35
C VAL A 29 4.47 6.02 5.86
N LEU A 30 4.21 4.70 5.83
CA LEU A 30 5.15 3.66 5.44
C LEU A 30 4.71 3.05 4.11
N ASP A 31 5.64 2.98 3.17
CA ASP A 31 5.48 2.26 1.91
C ASP A 31 6.19 0.91 2.06
N TRP A 32 5.42 -0.18 1.97
CA TRP A 32 5.94 -1.55 2.02
C TRP A 32 7.06 -1.76 1.00
N ASP A 33 6.83 -1.33 -0.25
CA ASP A 33 7.76 -1.59 -1.36
C ASP A 33 9.07 -0.80 -1.21
N ALA A 34 9.03 0.38 -0.56
CA ALA A 34 10.20 1.25 -0.41
C ALA A 34 11.33 0.65 0.43
N LEU A 35 11.05 -0.34 1.26
CA LEU A 35 12.05 -0.99 2.11
C LEU A 35 12.63 -2.26 1.47
N MET A 36 12.05 -2.76 0.38
CA MET A 36 12.52 -3.98 -0.29
C MET A 36 13.96 -3.87 -0.78
N GLY A 37 14.36 -2.71 -1.34
CA GLY A 37 15.73 -2.48 -1.78
C GLY A 37 16.74 -2.61 -0.63
N PRO A 38 16.66 -1.76 0.41
CA PRO A 38 17.57 -1.84 1.56
C PRO A 38 17.54 -3.21 2.27
N ALA A 39 16.38 -3.83 2.39
CA ALA A 39 16.27 -5.16 2.97
C ALA A 39 16.94 -6.24 2.11
N GLY A 40 16.81 -6.14 0.79
CA GLY A 40 17.49 -7.02 -0.16
C GLY A 40 19.01 -6.89 -0.11
N GLU A 41 19.54 -5.66 0.01
CA GLU A 41 20.97 -5.43 0.22
C GLU A 41 21.48 -6.12 1.49
N LEU A 42 20.74 -6.02 2.60
CA LEU A 42 21.08 -6.69 3.85
C LEU A 42 20.97 -8.22 3.76
N ALA A 43 19.99 -8.73 3.03
CA ALA A 43 19.77 -10.16 2.81
C ALA A 43 20.74 -10.77 1.79
N GLY A 44 21.44 -9.94 1.01
CA GLY A 44 22.28 -10.40 -0.09
C GLY A 44 21.50 -10.95 -1.30
N ALA A 45 20.19 -10.68 -1.38
CA ALA A 45 19.31 -11.15 -2.45
C ALA A 45 18.11 -10.20 -2.61
N PRO A 46 17.66 -9.90 -3.85
CA PRO A 46 16.54 -9.01 -4.09
C PRO A 46 15.22 -9.64 -3.57
N ILE A 47 14.47 -8.91 -2.74
CA ILE A 47 13.24 -9.42 -2.12
C ILE A 47 12.22 -9.88 -3.17
N PRO A 48 11.87 -9.09 -4.23
CA PRO A 48 10.81 -9.47 -5.15
C PRO A 48 11.10 -10.74 -5.96
N GLN A 49 12.38 -11.04 -6.24
CA GLN A 49 12.79 -12.18 -7.06
C GLN A 49 13.21 -13.41 -6.23
N THR A 50 13.16 -13.33 -4.89
CA THR A 50 13.68 -14.40 -4.01
C THR A 50 12.57 -14.85 -3.05
N PRO A 51 11.77 -15.88 -3.39
CA PRO A 51 10.60 -16.29 -2.60
C PRO A 51 10.90 -16.52 -1.11
N GLN A 52 12.08 -17.04 -0.77
CA GLN A 52 12.50 -17.32 0.60
C GLN A 52 12.67 -16.06 1.47
N THR A 53 12.75 -14.88 0.86
CA THR A 53 12.91 -13.60 1.58
C THR A 53 11.59 -12.94 1.95
N TRP A 54 10.46 -13.35 1.36
CA TRP A 54 9.17 -12.73 1.57
C TRP A 54 8.69 -12.81 3.01
N GLU A 55 8.71 -13.99 3.61
CA GLU A 55 8.29 -14.16 5.00
C GLU A 55 9.21 -13.41 5.99
N PRO A 56 10.57 -13.51 5.90
CA PRO A 56 11.46 -12.67 6.70
C PRO A 56 11.24 -11.17 6.50
N TYR A 57 10.96 -10.73 5.28
CA TYR A 57 10.67 -9.34 4.98
C TYR A 57 9.34 -8.89 5.62
N GLY A 58 8.28 -9.69 5.52
CA GLY A 58 7.02 -9.44 6.19
C GLY A 58 7.18 -9.29 7.71
N ARG A 59 7.98 -10.16 8.35
CA ARG A 59 8.32 -10.04 9.79
C ARG A 59 9.08 -8.75 10.10
N LEU A 60 9.98 -8.31 9.23
CA LEU A 60 10.70 -7.03 9.39
C LEU A 60 9.73 -5.85 9.37
N ILE A 61 8.84 -5.79 8.36
CA ILE A 61 7.84 -4.71 8.28
C ILE A 61 6.90 -4.74 9.48
N ARG A 62 6.50 -5.92 9.93
CA ARG A 62 5.69 -6.08 11.15
C ARG A 62 6.41 -5.52 12.38
N ALA A 63 7.69 -5.86 12.58
CA ALA A 63 8.47 -5.35 13.69
C ALA A 63 8.60 -3.81 13.64
N ILE A 64 8.74 -3.23 12.43
CA ILE A 64 8.73 -1.77 12.25
C ILE A 64 7.38 -1.18 12.65
N ALA A 65 6.28 -1.79 12.23
CA ALA A 65 4.94 -1.34 12.61
C ALA A 65 4.73 -1.39 14.13
N ASP A 66 5.18 -2.46 14.79
CA ASP A 66 5.09 -2.61 16.25
C ASP A 66 5.93 -1.54 17.01
N VAL A 67 7.07 -1.13 16.46
CA VAL A 67 7.88 -0.02 17.02
C VAL A 67 7.20 1.33 16.84
N ILE A 68 6.47 1.52 15.74
CA ILE A 68 5.73 2.77 15.47
C ILE A 68 4.52 2.91 16.40
N LEU A 69 3.81 1.81 16.68
CA LEU A 69 2.66 1.80 17.58
C LEU A 69 3.07 2.20 19.02
N PRO A 70 2.26 2.99 19.75
CA PRO A 70 0.87 3.32 19.50
C PRO A 70 0.62 4.53 18.59
N ALA A 71 1.64 5.12 17.96
CA ALA A 71 1.42 6.19 16.99
C ALA A 71 0.59 5.68 15.78
N ASP A 72 -0.14 6.58 15.15
CA ASP A 72 -0.94 6.24 13.97
C ASP A 72 -0.04 5.94 12.77
N LEU A 73 -0.31 4.82 12.10
CA LEU A 73 0.41 4.34 10.93
C LEU A 73 -0.53 4.27 9.71
N VAL A 74 -0.08 4.74 8.57
CA VAL A 74 -0.65 4.45 7.25
C VAL A 74 0.32 3.56 6.50
N LEU A 75 -0.05 2.30 6.28
CA LEU A 75 0.76 1.31 5.58
C LEU A 75 0.23 1.11 4.16
N LEU A 76 1.02 1.51 3.17
CA LEU A 76 0.72 1.26 1.76
C LEU A 76 1.43 -0.01 1.32
N GLY A 77 0.75 -0.87 0.56
CA GLY A 77 1.37 -2.11 0.08
C GLY A 77 0.51 -2.88 -0.91
N VAL A 78 0.91 -4.13 -1.13
CA VAL A 78 0.25 -5.10 -2.03
C VAL A 78 -0.39 -6.26 -1.26
N CYS A 79 -0.10 -6.40 0.04
CA CYS A 79 -0.63 -7.48 0.86
C CYS A 79 -2.12 -7.27 1.16
N THR A 80 -2.89 -8.32 0.98
CA THR A 80 -4.33 -8.37 1.22
C THR A 80 -4.66 -8.53 2.72
N PRO A 81 -5.93 -8.27 3.13
CA PRO A 81 -6.36 -8.55 4.50
C PRO A 81 -6.12 -10.00 4.94
N GLY A 82 -6.25 -10.97 4.02
CA GLY A 82 -6.01 -12.38 4.32
C GLY A 82 -4.55 -12.69 4.60
N GLU A 83 -3.62 -12.07 3.89
CA GLU A 83 -2.18 -12.22 4.09
C GLU A 83 -1.68 -11.55 5.37
N LEU A 84 -2.38 -10.52 5.84
CA LEU A 84 -2.08 -9.80 7.07
C LEU A 84 -3.06 -10.11 8.21
N ALA A 85 -3.65 -11.31 8.22
CA ALA A 85 -4.66 -11.70 9.23
C ALA A 85 -4.14 -11.64 10.67
N ASP A 86 -2.84 -11.88 10.89
CA ASP A 86 -2.19 -11.81 12.20
C ASP A 86 -1.70 -10.40 12.58
N TRP A 87 -1.99 -9.40 11.75
CA TRP A 87 -1.61 -8.01 11.99
C TRP A 87 -2.68 -7.28 12.81
N PRO A 88 -2.33 -6.14 13.45
CA PRO A 88 -3.32 -5.36 14.18
C PRO A 88 -4.51 -4.98 13.31
N ASP A 89 -5.70 -5.06 13.85
CA ASP A 89 -6.92 -4.62 13.18
C ASP A 89 -6.84 -3.16 12.77
N GLY A 90 -7.46 -2.85 11.63
CA GLY A 90 -7.50 -1.49 11.13
C GLY A 90 -8.30 -1.36 9.84
N PRO A 91 -8.72 -0.14 9.49
CA PRO A 91 -9.48 0.10 8.27
C PRO A 91 -8.62 -0.10 7.03
N TRP A 92 -9.25 -0.68 6.00
CA TRP A 92 -8.66 -0.93 4.70
C TRP A 92 -9.22 0.00 3.64
N LEU A 93 -8.36 0.43 2.74
CA LEU A 93 -8.69 1.24 1.56
C LEU A 93 -8.00 0.66 0.34
N LEU A 94 -8.74 0.51 -0.76
CA LEU A 94 -8.19 0.11 -2.05
C LEU A 94 -7.83 1.35 -2.88
N LEU A 95 -6.60 1.38 -3.38
CA LEU A 95 -6.17 2.33 -4.40
C LEU A 95 -6.16 1.60 -5.75
N ASP A 96 -7.01 2.03 -6.68
CA ASP A 96 -7.18 1.34 -7.96
C ASP A 96 -7.21 2.31 -9.14
N CYS A 97 -7.10 1.79 -10.35
CA CYS A 97 -7.31 2.52 -11.61
C CYS A 97 -7.83 1.58 -12.68
N ALA A 98 -8.35 2.14 -13.77
CA ALA A 98 -8.75 1.37 -14.96
C ALA A 98 -7.57 0.56 -15.52
N ASP A 99 -7.85 -0.62 -16.06
CA ASP A 99 -6.82 -1.58 -16.50
C ASP A 99 -5.98 -1.06 -17.68
N ASP A 100 -6.58 -0.31 -18.59
CA ASP A 100 -5.88 0.35 -19.69
C ASP A 100 -4.88 1.41 -19.18
N VAL A 101 -5.28 2.19 -18.19
CA VAL A 101 -4.42 3.19 -17.54
C VAL A 101 -3.30 2.49 -16.75
N ARG A 102 -3.60 1.39 -16.07
CA ARG A 102 -2.61 0.58 -15.36
C ARG A 102 -1.58 0.03 -16.34
N ARG A 103 -2.02 -0.60 -17.42
CA ARG A 103 -1.16 -1.11 -18.49
C ARG A 103 -0.24 -0.02 -19.04
N GLN A 104 -0.80 1.15 -19.35
CA GLN A 104 -0.02 2.30 -19.83
C GLN A 104 1.05 2.74 -18.82
N ARG A 105 0.69 2.84 -17.54
CA ARG A 105 1.62 3.24 -16.47
C ARG A 105 2.76 2.24 -16.29
N LEU A 106 2.47 0.95 -16.31
CA LEU A 106 3.47 -0.12 -16.16
C LEU A 106 4.41 -0.15 -17.37
N THR A 107 3.87 -0.10 -18.58
CA THR A 107 4.68 -0.05 -19.81
C THR A 107 5.62 1.17 -19.82
N ALA A 108 5.13 2.34 -19.38
CA ALA A 108 5.95 3.57 -19.34
C ALA A 108 7.11 3.50 -18.33
N ARG A 109 7.03 2.67 -17.30
CA ARG A 109 8.10 2.46 -16.30
C ARG A 109 9.18 1.51 -16.78
N ASN A 110 8.92 0.73 -17.82
CA ASN A 110 9.79 -0.35 -18.28
C ASN A 110 10.19 -1.32 -17.16
N GLU A 111 9.26 -1.55 -16.22
CA GLU A 111 9.44 -2.50 -15.13
C GLU A 111 9.23 -3.93 -15.64
N PRO A 112 9.94 -4.92 -15.09
CA PRO A 112 9.88 -6.32 -15.55
C PRO A 112 8.62 -7.06 -15.09
N ASP A 113 7.64 -6.38 -14.51
CA ASP A 113 6.42 -6.99 -14.01
C ASP A 113 5.63 -7.66 -15.16
N ASP A 114 5.11 -8.84 -14.89
CA ASP A 114 4.11 -9.46 -15.78
C ASP A 114 2.81 -8.65 -15.67
N ILE A 115 2.52 -7.89 -16.72
CA ILE A 115 1.35 -7.00 -16.75
C ILE A 115 0.05 -7.78 -16.58
N GLU A 116 -0.05 -8.98 -17.13
CA GLU A 116 -1.26 -9.80 -17.02
C GLU A 116 -1.46 -10.32 -15.59
N GLU A 117 -0.39 -10.70 -14.90
CA GLU A 117 -0.42 -11.06 -13.48
C GLU A 117 -0.88 -9.87 -12.64
N VAL A 118 -0.31 -8.69 -12.85
CA VAL A 118 -0.71 -7.47 -12.13
C VAL A 118 -2.18 -7.09 -12.38
N LEU A 119 -2.70 -7.31 -13.58
CA LEU A 119 -4.12 -7.07 -13.88
C LEU A 119 -5.02 -8.09 -13.18
N SER A 120 -4.58 -9.35 -13.08
CA SER A 120 -5.27 -10.39 -12.31
C SER A 120 -5.33 -10.03 -10.83
N ASP A 121 -4.22 -9.62 -10.23
CA ASP A 121 -4.16 -9.16 -8.84
C ASP A 121 -5.09 -7.98 -8.60
N ALA A 122 -5.11 -7.01 -9.52
CA ALA A 122 -6.00 -5.86 -9.41
C ALA A 122 -7.48 -6.26 -9.44
N ALA A 123 -7.84 -7.26 -10.25
CA ALA A 123 -9.20 -7.79 -10.30
C ALA A 123 -9.56 -8.49 -8.98
N ASP A 124 -8.64 -9.27 -8.42
CA ASP A 124 -8.83 -9.95 -7.13
C ASP A 124 -8.99 -8.93 -5.98
N TYR A 125 -8.21 -7.84 -5.99
CA TYR A 125 -8.35 -6.78 -4.99
C TYR A 125 -9.70 -6.07 -5.08
N ARG A 126 -10.25 -5.85 -6.28
CA ARG A 126 -11.62 -5.32 -6.46
C ARG A 126 -12.68 -6.24 -5.86
N ASN A 127 -12.48 -7.55 -5.97
CA ASN A 127 -13.40 -8.56 -5.42
C ASN A 127 -13.43 -8.59 -3.88
N LEU A 128 -12.46 -7.97 -3.19
CA LEU A 128 -12.47 -7.82 -1.74
C LEU A 128 -13.57 -6.87 -1.25
N GLY A 129 -14.16 -6.05 -2.12
CA GLY A 129 -15.24 -5.12 -1.77
C GLY A 129 -14.84 -3.99 -0.81
N LEU A 130 -13.55 -3.65 -0.76
CA LEU A 130 -13.03 -2.58 0.11
C LEU A 130 -13.49 -1.20 -0.39
N PRO A 131 -13.64 -0.22 0.52
CA PRO A 131 -13.75 1.18 0.10
C PRO A 131 -12.60 1.55 -0.83
N ALA A 132 -12.88 2.22 -1.95
CA ALA A 132 -11.85 2.48 -2.96
C ALA A 132 -11.67 3.97 -3.29
N VAL A 133 -10.47 4.31 -3.76
CA VAL A 133 -10.15 5.57 -4.46
C VAL A 133 -9.70 5.21 -5.87
N ASP A 134 -10.47 5.67 -6.86
CA ASP A 134 -10.12 5.53 -8.27
C ASP A 134 -9.11 6.62 -8.67
N THR A 135 -7.95 6.20 -9.15
CA THR A 135 -6.84 7.07 -9.55
C THR A 135 -6.76 7.31 -11.06
N THR A 136 -7.73 6.80 -11.81
CA THR A 136 -7.72 6.79 -13.29
C THR A 136 -7.51 8.19 -13.87
N GLN A 137 -8.27 9.17 -13.38
CA GLN A 137 -8.30 10.55 -13.89
C GLN A 137 -7.73 11.58 -12.90
N LEU A 138 -7.33 11.14 -11.70
CA LEU A 138 -6.88 12.05 -10.66
C LEU A 138 -5.37 12.29 -10.75
N SER A 139 -4.97 13.53 -10.48
CA SER A 139 -3.56 13.85 -10.22
C SER A 139 -3.09 13.24 -8.88
N PRO A 140 -1.78 13.02 -8.69
CA PRO A 140 -1.26 12.50 -7.42
C PRO A 140 -1.65 13.33 -6.19
N ASP A 141 -1.83 14.64 -6.33
CA ASP A 141 -2.26 15.51 -5.22
C ASP A 141 -3.75 15.33 -4.88
N GLU A 142 -4.60 15.12 -5.89
CA GLU A 142 -6.02 14.80 -5.69
C GLU A 142 -6.20 13.43 -5.06
N VAL A 143 -5.47 12.42 -5.54
CA VAL A 143 -5.46 11.08 -4.95
C VAL A 143 -5.06 11.14 -3.48
N ALA A 144 -3.96 11.83 -3.15
CA ALA A 144 -3.50 11.94 -1.77
C ALA A 144 -4.54 12.61 -0.86
N ARG A 145 -5.23 13.66 -1.34
CA ARG A 145 -6.33 14.29 -0.58
C ARG A 145 -7.51 13.34 -0.38
N ALA A 146 -7.90 12.59 -1.41
CA ALA A 146 -9.00 11.62 -1.31
C ALA A 146 -8.67 10.49 -0.33
N VAL A 147 -7.44 9.97 -0.38
CA VAL A 147 -6.95 8.94 0.57
C VAL A 147 -6.93 9.49 2.00
N ALA A 148 -6.36 10.68 2.21
CA ALA A 148 -6.30 11.31 3.53
C ALA A 148 -7.69 11.53 4.12
N ALA A 149 -8.65 12.01 3.33
CA ALA A 149 -10.04 12.21 3.76
C ALA A 149 -10.67 10.89 4.23
N LYS A 150 -10.57 9.82 3.43
CA LYS A 150 -11.12 8.50 3.80
C LYS A 150 -10.47 7.91 5.06
N ILE A 151 -9.17 8.07 5.23
CA ILE A 151 -8.46 7.63 6.44
C ILE A 151 -8.96 8.40 7.68
N ILE A 152 -9.16 9.71 7.58
CA ILE A 152 -9.68 10.53 8.68
C ILE A 152 -11.12 10.14 9.02
N GLU A 153 -11.98 9.93 8.02
CA GLU A 153 -13.36 9.47 8.20
C GLU A 153 -13.41 8.11 8.91
N SER A 154 -12.61 7.15 8.46
CA SER A 154 -12.54 5.81 9.06
C SER A 154 -12.04 5.85 10.51
N SER A 155 -11.08 6.72 10.81
CA SER A 155 -10.55 6.88 12.17
C SER A 155 -11.55 7.52 13.13
N ALA A 156 -12.42 8.40 12.63
CA ALA A 156 -13.47 9.02 13.43
C ALA A 156 -14.65 8.06 13.74
N ALA A 157 -14.81 7.00 12.95
CA ALA A 157 -15.86 6.00 13.13
C ALA A 157 -15.52 4.93 14.19
N VAL A 158 -14.25 4.82 14.60
CA VAL A 158 -13.81 3.90 15.66
C VAL A 158 -13.98 4.61 17.01
N PRO A 159 -14.88 4.15 17.91
CA PRO A 159 -15.02 4.76 19.24
C PRO A 159 -13.71 4.61 20.02
N PRO A 160 -13.35 5.58 20.87
CA PRO A 160 -12.22 5.42 21.78
C PRO A 160 -12.52 4.29 22.79
N ASP A 161 -11.55 3.41 22.99
CA ASP A 161 -11.57 2.38 24.04
C ASP A 161 -11.59 2.99 25.45
#